data_fe816cb419aba6ec684d09d1e46a26c6
#
_entry.id   fe816cb419aba6ec684d09d1e46a26c6
#
_cell.length_a   1.000
_cell.length_b   1.000
_cell.length_c   1.000
_cell.angle_alpha   90.00
_cell.angle_beta   90.00
_cell.angle_gamma   90.00
#
_symmetry.space_group_name_H-M   'P 1'
#
loop_
_entity.id
_entity.type
_entity.pdbx_description
1 polymer ?
#
loop_
_entity_poly.entity_id
_entity_poly.type
_entity_poly.pdbx_seq_one_letter_code
_entity_poly.pdbx_strand_id
1 'polypeptide(L)'
;MKKILSLALLALCLNTFAQKAPSPVKAKDYQFTTVKELPITSIKNQYRSGTCWCFSTISFLESEIIKAKNLKDASLYPDFSEMFVVRKAYYDRAIKYVRMDGKLNFAAGSDFGDVLEVAKTYGLIYQGDYSGFQYGYDKPVQAELDAVLKGYVDAVVKNPNKKLTKVWPKGIEGILDAYMGEIPEDKIIKGDALGINLEDYIGFTSYTHHPFYTAFAMEVEDNWRCTPSWNVPLDDFMALIDNAVDKGYTVAWGGDVSEPGFTRDGLAILIDMEALATSGSDQERWVGKAEEKPAEKASVKEIEVTQELRQDYYDEKTSTDDHGMHLYGIAKDQNGTKYYLIKNSWGETGEYKGIWYMSENYVKGKTLNILVNKNAVPKDILKKIGLK
;
A
#
# COMPACT_ATOMS: atom_id res chain seq x y z
N MET A 1 -38.48 37.24 -38.18
CA MET A 1 -37.21 36.47 -38.21
C MET A 1 -36.45 36.79 -36.90
N LYS A 2 -36.62 35.93 -35.89
CA LYS A 2 -35.94 36.05 -34.60
C LYS A 2 -34.77 35.10 -34.60
N LYS A 3 -33.56 35.63 -34.53
CA LYS A 3 -32.32 34.84 -34.36
C LYS A 3 -32.22 34.38 -32.90
N ILE A 4 -32.27 33.09 -32.68
CA ILE A 4 -31.98 32.47 -31.39
C ILE A 4 -30.45 32.26 -31.32
N LEU A 5 -29.81 32.96 -30.42
CA LEU A 5 -28.39 32.82 -30.12
C LEU A 5 -28.27 31.72 -29.07
N SER A 6 -27.80 30.52 -29.48
CA SER A 6 -27.49 29.43 -28.53
C SER A 6 -26.12 29.69 -27.89
N LEU A 7 -26.11 30.06 -26.63
CA LEU A 7 -24.90 30.12 -25.80
C LEU A 7 -24.55 28.70 -25.39
N ALA A 8 -23.52 28.12 -25.99
CA ALA A 8 -22.92 26.88 -25.51
C ALA A 8 -22.03 27.21 -24.30
N LEU A 9 -22.50 26.89 -23.12
CA LEU A 9 -21.69 26.94 -21.90
C LEU A 9 -20.70 25.76 -21.94
N LEU A 10 -19.45 26.07 -22.31
CA LEU A 10 -18.34 25.12 -22.16
C LEU A 10 -18.00 25.05 -20.67
N ALA A 11 -18.50 24.03 -19.96
CA ALA A 11 -18.06 23.71 -18.61
C ALA A 11 -16.62 23.15 -18.68
N LEU A 12 -15.64 24.03 -18.50
CA LEU A 12 -14.27 23.62 -18.19
C LEU A 12 -14.30 22.96 -16.82
N CYS A 13 -14.26 21.64 -16.77
CA CYS A 13 -13.90 20.91 -15.56
C CYS A 13 -12.41 21.19 -15.28
N LEU A 14 -12.16 22.27 -14.55
CA LEU A 14 -10.87 22.46 -13.89
C LEU A 14 -10.80 21.40 -12.80
N ASN A 15 -10.10 20.30 -13.08
CA ASN A 15 -9.55 19.44 -12.05
C ASN A 15 -8.53 20.28 -11.27
N THR A 16 -9.01 21.07 -10.31
CA THR A 16 -8.15 21.63 -9.27
C THR A 16 -7.69 20.44 -8.45
N PHE A 17 -6.49 19.94 -8.73
CA PHE A 17 -5.74 19.22 -7.71
C PHE A 17 -5.70 20.17 -6.52
N ALA A 18 -6.51 19.90 -5.51
CA ALA A 18 -6.44 20.60 -4.24
C ALA A 18 -4.99 20.46 -3.76
N GLN A 19 -4.23 21.52 -3.82
CA GLN A 19 -2.87 21.54 -3.34
C GLN A 19 -2.97 21.30 -1.83
N LYS A 20 -2.60 20.09 -1.39
CA LYS A 20 -2.65 19.70 0.03
C LYS A 20 -1.95 20.81 0.82
N ALA A 21 -2.60 21.36 1.84
CA ALA A 21 -2.00 22.36 2.68
C ALA A 21 -0.64 21.86 3.21
N PRO A 22 0.38 22.72 3.35
CA PRO A 22 1.66 22.29 3.87
C PRO A 22 1.47 21.68 5.25
N SER A 23 2.13 20.53 5.49
CA SER A 23 2.09 19.86 6.79
C SER A 23 2.62 20.80 7.88
N PRO A 24 1.97 20.85 9.06
CA PRO A 24 2.45 21.64 10.18
C PRO A 24 3.72 21.07 10.83
N VAL A 25 4.15 19.88 10.42
CA VAL A 25 5.34 19.18 10.92
C VAL A 25 6.33 18.89 9.81
N LYS A 26 7.61 18.76 10.16
CA LYS A 26 8.70 18.43 9.23
C LYS A 26 9.59 17.37 9.85
N ALA A 27 10.06 16.44 9.05
CA ALA A 27 10.93 15.36 9.47
C ALA A 27 12.22 15.87 10.17
N LYS A 28 12.81 16.96 9.69
CA LYS A 28 14.01 17.58 10.26
C LYS A 28 13.86 18.11 11.70
N ASP A 29 12.63 18.28 12.20
CA ASP A 29 12.37 18.71 13.58
C ASP A 29 12.42 17.53 14.58
N TYR A 30 12.61 16.32 14.08
CA TYR A 30 12.72 15.07 14.84
C TYR A 30 14.14 14.51 14.79
N GLN A 31 14.56 13.91 15.89
CA GLN A 31 15.83 13.19 16.02
C GLN A 31 15.52 11.75 16.41
N PHE A 32 15.79 10.82 15.52
CA PHE A 32 15.48 9.42 15.74
C PHE A 32 16.69 8.62 16.18
N THR A 33 16.47 7.74 17.14
CA THR A 33 17.41 6.70 17.54
C THR A 33 16.82 5.35 17.15
N THR A 34 17.51 4.62 16.26
CA THR A 34 17.11 3.28 15.85
C THR A 34 17.22 2.31 17.01
N VAL A 35 16.12 1.64 17.35
CA VAL A 35 16.08 0.57 18.35
C VAL A 35 16.38 -0.77 17.71
N LYS A 36 15.77 -1.03 16.56
CA LYS A 36 15.97 -2.24 15.76
C LYS A 36 15.72 -1.98 14.29
N GLU A 37 16.60 -2.50 13.47
CA GLU A 37 16.52 -2.38 12.02
C GLU A 37 16.83 -3.74 11.39
N LEU A 38 16.04 -4.14 10.41
CA LEU A 38 16.17 -5.41 9.71
C LEU A 38 16.69 -5.17 8.29
N PRO A 39 17.36 -6.14 7.68
CA PRO A 39 17.86 -6.01 6.32
C PRO A 39 16.72 -5.84 5.30
N ILE A 40 16.88 -4.86 4.42
CA ILE A 40 15.99 -4.60 3.29
C ILE A 40 16.80 -4.47 2.00
N THR A 41 16.14 -4.65 0.88
CA THR A 41 16.70 -4.39 -0.45
C THR A 41 16.67 -2.89 -0.79
N SER A 42 17.24 -2.48 -1.92
CA SER A 42 17.31 -1.08 -2.35
C SER A 42 15.93 -0.41 -2.42
N ILE A 43 15.91 0.92 -2.28
CA ILE A 43 14.70 1.72 -2.47
C ILE A 43 14.36 1.77 -3.96
N LYS A 44 13.17 1.30 -4.30
CA LYS A 44 12.65 1.33 -5.68
C LYS A 44 11.70 2.50 -5.92
N ASN A 45 11.34 2.73 -7.16
CA ASN A 45 10.43 3.82 -7.54
C ASN A 45 9.30 3.30 -8.43
N GLN A 46 8.10 3.17 -7.88
CA GLN A 46 6.89 2.83 -8.64
C GLN A 46 6.47 3.92 -9.62
N TYR A 47 7.01 5.12 -9.48
CA TYR A 47 6.79 6.30 -10.32
C TYR A 47 5.30 6.59 -10.57
N ARG A 48 4.83 6.52 -11.85
CA ARG A 48 3.44 6.81 -12.25
C ARG A 48 2.65 5.52 -12.47
N SER A 49 2.63 4.67 -11.45
CA SER A 49 1.83 3.45 -11.44
C SER A 49 1.08 3.32 -10.11
N GLY A 50 -0.08 2.70 -10.11
CA GLY A 50 -0.84 2.35 -8.92
C GLY A 50 -0.43 1.00 -8.35
N THR A 51 0.87 0.67 -8.36
CA THR A 51 1.37 -0.68 -8.04
C THR A 51 2.14 -0.77 -6.73
N CYS A 52 1.91 0.16 -5.79
CA CYS A 52 2.52 0.18 -4.46
C CYS A 52 2.37 -1.16 -3.71
N TRP A 53 1.22 -1.81 -3.82
CA TRP A 53 0.94 -3.13 -3.27
C TRP A 53 1.96 -4.19 -3.69
N CYS A 54 2.41 -4.13 -4.95
CA CYS A 54 3.40 -5.05 -5.48
C CYS A 54 4.82 -4.70 -4.98
N PHE A 55 5.23 -3.42 -5.07
CA PHE A 55 6.54 -2.97 -4.61
C PHE A 55 6.76 -3.26 -3.11
N SER A 56 5.77 -3.01 -2.28
CA SER A 56 5.84 -3.27 -0.84
C SER A 56 5.94 -4.75 -0.52
N THR A 57 5.10 -5.57 -1.16
CA THR A 57 5.07 -7.01 -0.89
C THR A 57 6.29 -7.74 -1.45
N ILE A 58 6.78 -7.37 -2.64
CA ILE A 58 8.03 -7.92 -3.16
C ILE A 58 9.20 -7.56 -2.24
N SER A 59 9.32 -6.31 -1.80
CA SER A 59 10.33 -5.90 -0.84
C SER A 59 10.24 -6.69 0.48
N PHE A 60 9.03 -6.97 0.96
CA PHE A 60 8.80 -7.84 2.12
C PHE A 60 9.29 -9.27 1.86
N LEU A 61 8.90 -9.91 0.75
CA LEU A 61 9.32 -11.27 0.41
C LEU A 61 10.84 -11.37 0.21
N GLU A 62 11.46 -10.36 -0.34
CA GLU A 62 12.93 -10.26 -0.47
C GLU A 62 13.61 -10.29 0.91
N SER A 63 13.09 -9.54 1.89
CA SER A 63 13.60 -9.55 3.27
C SER A 63 13.36 -10.91 3.96
N GLU A 64 12.24 -11.57 3.68
CA GLU A 64 11.97 -12.92 4.16
C GLU A 64 13.00 -13.95 3.61
N ILE A 65 13.38 -13.83 2.34
CA ILE A 65 14.42 -14.67 1.72
C ILE A 65 15.79 -14.36 2.33
N ILE A 66 16.13 -13.08 2.53
CA ILE A 66 17.37 -12.65 3.18
C ILE A 66 17.48 -13.31 4.55
N LYS A 67 16.39 -13.27 5.34
CA LYS A 67 16.33 -13.93 6.66
C LYS A 67 16.42 -15.44 6.56
N ALA A 68 15.61 -16.08 5.72
CA ALA A 68 15.56 -17.54 5.60
C ALA A 68 16.90 -18.13 5.16
N LYS A 69 17.61 -17.48 4.24
CA LYS A 69 18.94 -17.88 3.76
C LYS A 69 20.09 -17.29 4.60
N ASN A 70 19.78 -16.51 5.65
CA ASN A 70 20.76 -15.83 6.51
C ASN A 70 21.81 -15.03 5.71
N LEU A 71 21.38 -14.33 4.65
CA LEU A 71 22.28 -13.55 3.81
C LEU A 71 22.83 -12.34 4.58
N LYS A 72 24.14 -12.15 4.53
CA LYS A 72 24.84 -11.03 5.20
C LYS A 72 25.42 -10.03 4.22
N ASP A 73 25.68 -10.45 3.02
CA ASP A 73 26.23 -9.64 1.94
C ASP A 73 25.08 -9.10 1.08
N ALA A 74 24.93 -7.77 1.04
CA ALA A 74 23.87 -7.11 0.29
C ALA A 74 23.95 -7.39 -1.24
N SER A 75 25.14 -7.75 -1.76
CA SER A 75 25.28 -8.13 -3.15
C SER A 75 24.58 -9.44 -3.53
N LEU A 76 24.21 -10.23 -2.51
CA LEU A 76 23.48 -11.50 -2.66
C LEU A 76 21.97 -11.36 -2.41
N TYR A 77 21.50 -10.16 -2.11
CA TYR A 77 20.07 -9.94 -1.86
C TYR A 77 19.29 -10.14 -3.16
N PRO A 78 18.12 -10.79 -3.08
CA PRO A 78 17.28 -10.96 -4.25
C PRO A 78 16.72 -9.60 -4.72
N ASP A 79 16.51 -9.48 -6.02
CA ASP A 79 15.89 -8.33 -6.67
C ASP A 79 14.87 -8.85 -7.69
N PHE A 80 13.61 -9.02 -7.27
CA PHE A 80 12.56 -9.54 -8.12
C PHE A 80 11.85 -8.44 -8.93
N SER A 81 11.33 -8.82 -10.08
CA SER A 81 10.55 -7.96 -10.96
C SER A 81 9.14 -7.77 -10.43
N GLU A 82 8.83 -6.57 -9.97
CA GLU A 82 7.46 -6.18 -9.65
C GLU A 82 6.57 -6.22 -10.89
N MET A 83 7.10 -5.85 -12.04
CA MET A 83 6.33 -5.80 -13.28
C MET A 83 5.91 -7.19 -13.79
N PHE A 84 6.66 -8.23 -13.48
CA PHE A 84 6.22 -9.61 -13.73
C PHE A 84 4.94 -9.91 -12.94
N VAL A 85 4.94 -9.58 -11.66
CA VAL A 85 3.77 -9.81 -10.78
C VAL A 85 2.58 -8.96 -11.21
N VAL A 86 2.79 -7.68 -11.48
CA VAL A 86 1.76 -6.77 -11.99
C VAL A 86 1.12 -7.31 -13.27
N ARG A 87 1.95 -7.76 -14.23
CA ARG A 87 1.47 -8.33 -15.49
C ARG A 87 0.57 -9.56 -15.28
N LYS A 88 0.98 -10.48 -14.40
CA LYS A 88 0.20 -11.68 -14.10
C LYS A 88 -1.10 -11.33 -13.35
N ALA A 89 -1.05 -10.41 -12.40
CA ALA A 89 -2.23 -9.91 -11.68
C ALA A 89 -3.21 -9.22 -12.63
N TYR A 90 -2.73 -8.41 -13.57
CA TYR A 90 -3.59 -7.76 -14.58
C TYR A 90 -4.29 -8.78 -15.47
N TYR A 91 -3.60 -9.83 -15.90
CA TYR A 91 -4.21 -10.93 -16.66
C TYR A 91 -5.32 -11.62 -15.85
N ASP A 92 -5.03 -12.02 -14.61
CA ASP A 92 -6.00 -12.70 -13.75
C ASP A 92 -7.22 -11.81 -13.46
N ARG A 93 -6.99 -10.51 -13.21
CA ARG A 93 -8.06 -9.53 -12.99
C ARG A 93 -8.93 -9.39 -14.23
N ALA A 94 -8.34 -9.33 -15.42
CA ALA A 94 -9.08 -9.27 -16.68
C ALA A 94 -9.99 -10.50 -16.86
N ILE A 95 -9.48 -11.70 -16.56
CA ILE A 95 -10.27 -12.94 -16.62
C ILE A 95 -11.44 -12.88 -15.62
N LYS A 96 -11.16 -12.47 -14.37
CA LYS A 96 -12.20 -12.36 -13.32
C LYS A 96 -13.22 -11.28 -13.64
N TYR A 97 -12.79 -10.12 -14.15
CA TYR A 97 -13.66 -9.03 -14.57
C TYR A 97 -14.69 -9.46 -15.59
N VAL A 98 -14.25 -10.17 -16.64
CA VAL A 98 -15.15 -10.68 -17.68
C VAL A 98 -16.10 -11.74 -17.10
N ARG A 99 -15.62 -12.65 -16.23
CA ARG A 99 -16.47 -13.65 -15.55
C ARG A 99 -17.51 -13.04 -14.62
N MET A 100 -17.22 -11.86 -14.08
CA MET A 100 -18.10 -11.08 -13.18
C MET A 100 -18.99 -10.08 -13.94
N ASP A 101 -19.11 -10.21 -15.26
CA ASP A 101 -19.91 -9.32 -16.12
C ASP A 101 -19.56 -7.82 -15.92
N GLY A 102 -18.28 -7.51 -15.72
CA GLY A 102 -17.80 -6.15 -15.51
C GLY A 102 -18.07 -5.57 -14.10
N LYS A 103 -18.56 -6.38 -13.16
CA LYS A 103 -18.88 -5.95 -11.79
C LYS A 103 -17.73 -6.24 -10.83
N LEU A 104 -16.57 -5.78 -11.17
CA LEU A 104 -15.35 -5.88 -10.38
C LEU A 104 -14.57 -4.59 -10.56
N ASN A 105 -13.88 -4.11 -9.52
CA ASN A 105 -12.92 -3.04 -9.70
C ASN A 105 -11.81 -3.46 -10.68
N PHE A 106 -11.63 -2.71 -11.77
CA PHE A 106 -10.56 -2.92 -12.74
C PHE A 106 -9.69 -1.66 -12.80
N ALA A 107 -8.75 -1.61 -11.87
CA ALA A 107 -7.82 -0.50 -11.68
C ALA A 107 -6.40 -1.03 -11.43
N ALA A 108 -5.43 -0.16 -11.22
CA ALA A 108 -4.03 -0.54 -10.99
C ALA A 108 -3.77 -1.05 -9.57
N GLY A 109 -4.55 -0.59 -8.59
CA GLY A 109 -4.42 -0.97 -7.17
C GLY A 109 -4.78 -2.43 -6.91
N SER A 110 -4.20 -3.01 -5.87
CA SER A 110 -4.42 -4.39 -5.44
C SER A 110 -3.98 -4.61 -3.99
N ASP A 111 -4.08 -5.84 -3.49
CA ASP A 111 -3.72 -6.24 -2.13
C ASP A 111 -2.48 -7.17 -2.10
N PHE A 112 -1.86 -7.33 -0.94
CA PHE A 112 -0.72 -8.24 -0.71
C PHE A 112 -1.01 -9.67 -1.16
N GLY A 113 -2.26 -10.13 -0.98
CA GLY A 113 -2.72 -11.44 -1.41
C GLY A 113 -2.52 -11.71 -2.88
N ASP A 114 -2.57 -10.67 -3.71
CA ASP A 114 -2.33 -10.81 -5.15
C ASP A 114 -0.88 -11.20 -5.46
N VAL A 115 0.08 -10.64 -4.75
CA VAL A 115 1.50 -10.99 -4.92
C VAL A 115 1.73 -12.44 -4.51
N LEU A 116 1.16 -12.86 -3.38
CA LEU A 116 1.27 -14.24 -2.90
C LEU A 116 0.64 -15.22 -3.89
N GLU A 117 -0.55 -14.90 -4.40
CA GLU A 117 -1.25 -15.77 -5.36
C GLU A 117 -0.50 -15.88 -6.69
N VAL A 118 0.05 -14.77 -7.19
CA VAL A 118 0.90 -14.76 -8.38
C VAL A 118 2.16 -15.57 -8.15
N ALA A 119 2.84 -15.36 -7.02
CA ALA A 119 4.06 -16.09 -6.68
C ALA A 119 3.81 -17.60 -6.55
N LYS A 120 2.67 -18.02 -5.97
CA LYS A 120 2.25 -19.43 -5.86
C LYS A 120 1.93 -20.03 -7.22
N THR A 121 1.15 -19.33 -8.03
CA THR A 121 0.63 -19.86 -9.31
C THR A 121 1.67 -19.79 -10.42
N TYR A 122 2.33 -18.64 -10.55
CA TYR A 122 3.21 -18.34 -11.68
C TYR A 122 4.70 -18.36 -11.31
N GLY A 123 5.03 -18.19 -10.02
CA GLY A 123 6.40 -17.99 -9.55
C GLY A 123 6.81 -16.53 -9.54
N LEU A 124 8.11 -16.28 -9.44
CA LEU A 124 8.74 -14.97 -9.52
C LEU A 124 9.88 -15.00 -10.54
N ILE A 125 10.33 -13.83 -10.98
CA ILE A 125 11.47 -13.67 -11.88
C ILE A 125 12.34 -12.53 -11.37
N TYR A 126 13.67 -12.59 -11.57
CA TYR A 126 14.54 -11.49 -11.20
C TYR A 126 14.36 -10.27 -12.10
N GLN A 127 14.53 -9.09 -11.52
CA GLN A 127 14.43 -7.81 -12.23
C GLN A 127 15.40 -7.74 -13.43
N GLY A 128 16.58 -8.32 -13.31
CA GLY A 128 17.57 -8.38 -14.39
C GLY A 128 17.16 -9.24 -15.59
N ASP A 129 16.25 -10.21 -15.39
CA ASP A 129 15.74 -11.09 -16.45
C ASP A 129 14.45 -10.54 -17.11
N TYR A 130 13.70 -9.71 -16.41
CA TYR A 130 12.44 -9.13 -16.92
C TYR A 130 12.14 -7.76 -16.29
N SER A 131 12.29 -6.69 -17.07
CA SER A 131 12.00 -5.32 -16.60
C SER A 131 10.52 -4.94 -16.67
N GLY A 132 9.78 -5.47 -17.64
CA GLY A 132 8.38 -5.13 -17.91
C GLY A 132 8.17 -3.74 -18.53
N PHE A 133 9.19 -3.15 -19.15
CA PHE A 133 9.13 -1.82 -19.77
C PHE A 133 9.43 -1.90 -21.27
N GLN A 134 8.40 -1.85 -22.13
CA GLN A 134 8.54 -1.83 -23.58
C GLN A 134 8.02 -0.53 -24.22
N TYR A 135 7.49 0.38 -23.39
CA TYR A 135 6.85 1.63 -23.84
C TYR A 135 7.77 2.85 -23.84
N GLY A 136 9.10 2.63 -23.94
CA GLY A 136 10.09 3.72 -24.10
C GLY A 136 10.47 4.48 -22.83
N TYR A 137 10.05 4.02 -21.67
CA TYR A 137 10.44 4.56 -20.37
C TYR A 137 11.20 3.52 -19.55
N ASP A 138 12.09 3.96 -18.68
CA ASP A 138 12.86 3.15 -17.74
C ASP A 138 12.20 3.02 -16.36
N LYS A 139 10.96 3.54 -16.22
CA LYS A 139 10.17 3.56 -15.00
C LYS A 139 8.72 3.24 -15.30
N PRO A 140 7.95 2.73 -14.32
CA PRO A 140 6.54 2.44 -14.52
C PRO A 140 5.71 3.68 -14.89
N VAL A 141 5.12 3.67 -16.09
CA VAL A 141 4.15 4.67 -16.56
C VAL A 141 2.98 3.91 -17.18
N GLN A 142 1.97 3.57 -16.38
CA GLN A 142 0.99 2.56 -16.75
C GLN A 142 -0.39 3.08 -17.13
N ALA A 143 -0.65 4.39 -17.02
CA ALA A 143 -1.98 4.95 -17.26
C ALA A 143 -2.57 4.63 -18.65
N GLU A 144 -1.74 4.57 -19.69
CA GLU A 144 -2.18 4.16 -21.04
C GLU A 144 -2.52 2.66 -21.09
N LEU A 145 -1.65 1.80 -20.55
CA LEU A 145 -1.90 0.36 -20.45
C LEU A 145 -3.18 0.07 -19.66
N ASP A 146 -3.38 0.73 -18.51
CA ASP A 146 -4.57 0.56 -17.68
C ASP A 146 -5.84 0.92 -18.47
N ALA A 147 -5.83 2.04 -19.19
CA ALA A 147 -6.95 2.48 -20.00
C ALA A 147 -7.24 1.53 -21.18
N VAL A 148 -6.20 1.03 -21.86
CA VAL A 148 -6.32 0.09 -22.99
C VAL A 148 -6.87 -1.24 -22.51
N LEU A 149 -6.35 -1.79 -21.42
CA LEU A 149 -6.84 -3.04 -20.82
C LEU A 149 -8.31 -2.92 -20.40
N LYS A 150 -8.65 -1.82 -19.69
CA LYS A 150 -10.04 -1.54 -19.27
C LYS A 150 -10.97 -1.44 -20.47
N GLY A 151 -10.58 -0.68 -21.50
CA GLY A 151 -11.36 -0.54 -22.72
C GLY A 151 -11.58 -1.89 -23.43
N TYR A 152 -10.56 -2.72 -23.48
CA TYR A 152 -10.65 -4.05 -24.08
C TYR A 152 -11.61 -4.97 -23.32
N VAL A 153 -11.46 -5.11 -21.99
CA VAL A 153 -12.34 -6.00 -21.21
C VAL A 153 -13.78 -5.50 -21.19
N ASP A 154 -14.01 -4.19 -21.21
CA ASP A 154 -15.35 -3.60 -21.33
C ASP A 154 -16.01 -3.96 -22.66
N ALA A 155 -15.26 -3.92 -23.75
CA ALA A 155 -15.76 -4.32 -25.09
C ALA A 155 -16.10 -5.83 -25.11
N VAL A 156 -15.29 -6.67 -24.46
CA VAL A 156 -15.56 -8.11 -24.34
C VAL A 156 -16.83 -8.37 -23.54
N VAL A 157 -17.01 -7.71 -22.39
CA VAL A 157 -18.22 -7.84 -21.55
C VAL A 157 -19.47 -7.37 -22.28
N LYS A 158 -19.37 -6.27 -23.02
CA LYS A 158 -20.49 -5.67 -23.79
C LYS A 158 -20.79 -6.38 -25.11
N ASN A 159 -20.19 -7.54 -25.37
CA ASN A 159 -20.38 -8.27 -26.62
C ASN A 159 -21.88 -8.56 -26.91
N PRO A 160 -22.45 -8.03 -28.02
CA PRO A 160 -23.86 -8.19 -28.33
C PRO A 160 -24.27 -9.63 -28.67
N ASN A 161 -23.32 -10.48 -29.07
CA ASN A 161 -23.59 -11.86 -29.46
C ASN A 161 -23.88 -12.80 -28.27
N LYS A 162 -23.77 -12.32 -27.04
CA LYS A 162 -24.02 -13.09 -25.79
C LYS A 162 -23.22 -14.40 -25.66
N LYS A 163 -22.26 -14.64 -26.54
CA LYS A 163 -21.37 -15.81 -26.53
C LYS A 163 -19.96 -15.33 -26.84
N LEU A 164 -19.07 -15.46 -25.85
CA LEU A 164 -17.67 -15.14 -26.04
C LEU A 164 -16.94 -16.23 -26.81
N THR A 165 -16.00 -15.83 -27.64
CA THR A 165 -15.05 -16.76 -28.29
C THR A 165 -13.99 -17.19 -27.27
N LYS A 166 -13.20 -18.20 -27.63
CA LYS A 166 -12.03 -18.61 -26.82
C LYS A 166 -10.77 -17.75 -27.09
N VAL A 167 -10.90 -16.72 -27.93
CA VAL A 167 -9.76 -15.92 -28.40
C VAL A 167 -9.50 -14.69 -27.54
N TRP A 168 -10.51 -14.13 -26.89
CA TRP A 168 -10.39 -12.90 -26.14
C TRP A 168 -9.27 -12.90 -25.05
N PRO A 169 -8.96 -14.02 -24.32
CA PRO A 169 -7.83 -13.99 -23.39
C PRO A 169 -6.49 -13.73 -24.07
N LYS A 170 -6.31 -14.21 -25.30
CA LYS A 170 -5.11 -13.93 -26.09
C LYS A 170 -4.96 -12.46 -26.48
N GLY A 171 -6.07 -11.71 -26.57
CA GLY A 171 -6.02 -10.27 -26.78
C GLY A 171 -5.45 -9.53 -25.56
N ILE A 172 -5.76 -10.00 -24.33
CA ILE A 172 -5.14 -9.48 -23.11
C ILE A 172 -3.63 -9.75 -23.12
N GLU A 173 -3.23 -11.00 -23.41
CA GLU A 173 -1.82 -11.39 -23.50
C GLU A 173 -1.08 -10.52 -24.53
N GLY A 174 -1.65 -10.33 -25.72
CA GLY A 174 -1.03 -9.50 -26.77
C GLY A 174 -0.88 -8.02 -26.39
N ILE A 175 -1.85 -7.45 -25.63
CA ILE A 175 -1.71 -6.09 -25.09
C ILE A 175 -0.58 -6.06 -24.07
N LEU A 176 -0.55 -7.01 -23.14
CA LEU A 176 0.49 -7.09 -22.11
C LEU A 176 1.87 -7.33 -22.75
N ASP A 177 1.98 -8.16 -23.80
CA ASP A 177 3.24 -8.37 -24.54
C ASP A 177 3.73 -7.08 -25.19
N ALA A 178 2.82 -6.31 -25.79
CA ALA A 178 3.17 -5.06 -26.46
C ALA A 178 3.71 -3.99 -25.50
N TYR A 179 3.12 -3.87 -24.30
CA TYR A 179 3.50 -2.85 -23.33
C TYR A 179 4.60 -3.30 -22.35
N MET A 180 4.59 -4.58 -21.98
CA MET A 180 5.44 -5.10 -20.90
C MET A 180 6.48 -6.13 -21.39
N GLY A 181 6.42 -6.54 -22.66
CA GLY A 181 7.31 -7.54 -23.24
C GLY A 181 6.89 -8.97 -22.96
N GLU A 182 7.41 -9.90 -23.77
CA GLU A 182 7.23 -11.33 -23.57
C GLU A 182 7.99 -11.83 -22.34
N ILE A 183 7.40 -12.78 -21.62
CA ILE A 183 8.01 -13.33 -20.41
C ILE A 183 9.00 -14.43 -20.80
N PRO A 184 10.27 -14.37 -20.34
CA PRO A 184 11.22 -15.47 -20.49
C PRO A 184 10.87 -16.60 -19.53
N GLU A 185 10.03 -17.55 -19.98
CA GLU A 185 9.46 -18.62 -19.14
C GLU A 185 10.53 -19.51 -18.47
N ASP A 186 11.72 -19.65 -19.10
CA ASP A 186 12.86 -20.41 -18.56
C ASP A 186 13.56 -19.74 -17.37
N LYS A 187 13.25 -18.47 -17.10
CA LYS A 187 13.79 -17.69 -15.98
C LYS A 187 12.88 -17.67 -14.74
N ILE A 188 11.70 -18.23 -14.84
CA ILE A 188 10.74 -18.23 -13.73
C ILE A 188 11.20 -19.17 -12.60
N ILE A 189 11.21 -18.64 -11.37
CA ILE A 189 11.54 -19.37 -10.14
C ILE A 189 10.25 -19.73 -9.42
N LYS A 190 10.05 -21.02 -9.09
CA LYS A 190 8.82 -21.53 -8.46
C LYS A 190 9.10 -22.41 -7.24
N GLY A 191 8.10 -22.46 -6.35
CA GLY A 191 8.09 -23.38 -5.22
C GLY A 191 9.32 -23.23 -4.32
N ASP A 192 9.92 -24.36 -3.93
CA ASP A 192 11.05 -24.42 -2.99
C ASP A 192 12.30 -23.65 -3.48
N ALA A 193 12.42 -23.42 -4.80
CA ALA A 193 13.54 -22.65 -5.36
C ALA A 193 13.52 -21.17 -4.91
N LEU A 194 12.39 -20.64 -4.48
CA LEU A 194 12.29 -19.31 -3.86
C LEU A 194 13.04 -19.25 -2.52
N GLY A 195 13.13 -20.38 -1.81
CA GLY A 195 13.79 -20.48 -0.50
C GLY A 195 12.92 -20.02 0.68
N ILE A 196 11.63 -19.82 0.44
CA ILE A 196 10.58 -19.52 1.43
C ILE A 196 9.33 -20.32 1.09
N ASN A 197 8.50 -20.59 2.10
CA ASN A 197 7.21 -21.21 1.90
C ASN A 197 6.12 -20.13 1.88
N LEU A 198 5.48 -19.93 0.74
CA LEU A 198 4.46 -18.90 0.55
C LEU A 198 3.17 -19.14 1.35
N GLU A 199 2.96 -20.36 1.90
CA GLU A 199 1.85 -20.66 2.82
C GLU A 199 2.11 -20.18 4.25
N ASP A 200 3.30 -19.67 4.53
CA ASP A 200 3.67 -19.19 5.86
C ASP A 200 3.25 -17.72 6.09
N TYR A 201 2.65 -17.06 5.10
CA TYR A 201 2.28 -15.65 5.20
C TYR A 201 0.79 -15.48 5.47
N ILE A 202 0.48 -14.68 6.50
CA ILE A 202 -0.87 -14.49 7.02
C ILE A 202 -1.21 -13.01 7.07
N GLY A 203 -2.37 -12.65 6.51
CA GLY A 203 -2.94 -11.30 6.59
C GLY A 203 -3.68 -11.07 7.90
N PHE A 204 -3.50 -9.88 8.50
CA PHE A 204 -4.23 -9.44 9.70
C PHE A 204 -4.81 -8.04 9.52
N THR A 205 -5.92 -7.82 10.22
CA THR A 205 -6.60 -6.52 10.37
C THR A 205 -7.20 -6.38 11.76
N SER A 206 -7.79 -5.20 12.08
CA SER A 206 -8.37 -4.95 13.40
C SER A 206 -9.59 -4.03 13.28
N TYR A 207 -10.80 -4.61 13.19
CA TYR A 207 -12.05 -3.87 13.08
C TYR A 207 -13.19 -4.53 13.86
N THR A 208 -14.13 -3.75 14.39
CA THR A 208 -15.19 -4.25 15.27
C THR A 208 -16.44 -4.73 14.53
N HIS A 209 -16.61 -4.41 13.25
CA HIS A 209 -17.76 -4.82 12.44
C HIS A 209 -17.76 -6.31 12.07
N HIS A 210 -16.65 -7.00 12.30
CA HIS A 210 -16.56 -8.46 12.24
C HIS A 210 -16.05 -9.04 13.56
N PRO A 211 -16.43 -10.27 13.93
CA PRO A 211 -15.93 -10.90 15.16
C PRO A 211 -14.41 -11.01 15.17
N PHE A 212 -13.78 -10.76 16.31
CA PHE A 212 -12.35 -10.99 16.47
C PHE A 212 -12.01 -12.48 16.41
N TYR A 213 -10.79 -12.77 15.99
CA TYR A 213 -10.21 -14.10 15.76
C TYR A 213 -10.93 -14.91 14.69
N THR A 214 -11.63 -14.22 13.79
CA THR A 214 -12.20 -14.78 12.56
C THR A 214 -11.56 -14.12 11.35
N ALA A 215 -11.59 -14.78 10.20
CA ALA A 215 -11.07 -14.20 8.97
C ALA A 215 -12.20 -13.65 8.11
N PHE A 216 -12.00 -12.48 7.51
CA PHE A 216 -12.91 -11.91 6.52
C PHE A 216 -12.12 -11.19 5.42
N ALA A 217 -12.72 -11.05 4.25
CA ALA A 217 -12.15 -10.24 3.19
C ALA A 217 -12.41 -8.77 3.46
N MET A 218 -11.36 -7.95 3.58
CA MET A 218 -11.49 -6.49 3.72
C MET A 218 -12.37 -5.92 2.61
N GLU A 219 -13.36 -5.11 2.98
CA GLU A 219 -14.30 -4.49 2.06
C GLU A 219 -13.70 -3.20 1.45
N VAL A 220 -12.62 -3.38 0.71
CA VAL A 220 -11.97 -2.35 -0.10
C VAL A 220 -11.92 -2.79 -1.57
N GLU A 221 -12.00 -1.82 -2.49
CA GLU A 221 -12.11 -2.12 -3.92
C GLU A 221 -10.88 -2.85 -4.47
N ASP A 222 -9.71 -2.61 -3.89
CA ASP A 222 -8.44 -3.19 -4.31
C ASP A 222 -8.27 -4.64 -3.86
N ASN A 223 -9.03 -5.11 -2.86
CA ASN A 223 -9.12 -6.54 -2.51
C ASN A 223 -10.07 -7.30 -3.46
N TRP A 224 -9.86 -7.18 -4.75
CA TRP A 224 -10.68 -7.77 -5.79
C TRP A 224 -10.69 -9.31 -5.82
N ARG A 225 -9.67 -9.94 -5.23
CA ARG A 225 -9.63 -11.40 -5.05
C ARG A 225 -10.48 -11.87 -3.88
N CYS A 226 -10.83 -10.95 -2.97
CA CYS A 226 -11.46 -11.25 -1.68
C CYS A 226 -10.54 -12.09 -0.78
N THR A 227 -9.26 -11.77 -0.78
CA THR A 227 -8.28 -12.40 0.09
C THR A 227 -8.62 -12.10 1.55
N PRO A 228 -8.76 -13.13 2.42
CA PRO A 228 -9.13 -12.91 3.81
C PRO A 228 -7.95 -12.44 4.65
N SER A 229 -8.23 -11.57 5.63
CA SER A 229 -7.33 -11.22 6.73
C SER A 229 -7.93 -11.66 8.06
N TRP A 230 -7.12 -12.15 8.99
CA TRP A 230 -7.55 -12.45 10.33
C TRP A 230 -7.80 -11.18 11.12
N ASN A 231 -8.98 -11.07 11.69
CA ASN A 231 -9.38 -9.93 12.51
C ASN A 231 -8.98 -10.14 13.96
N VAL A 232 -8.23 -9.20 14.54
CA VAL A 232 -7.80 -9.27 15.94
C VAL A 232 -8.03 -7.93 16.65
N PRO A 233 -8.15 -7.89 17.99
CA PRO A 233 -8.19 -6.63 18.73
C PRO A 233 -6.97 -5.75 18.44
N LEU A 234 -7.10 -4.43 18.58
CA LEU A 234 -6.04 -3.47 18.27
C LEU A 234 -4.74 -3.74 19.04
N ASP A 235 -4.82 -4.12 20.31
CA ASP A 235 -3.63 -4.45 21.10
C ASP A 235 -2.92 -5.70 20.55
N ASP A 236 -3.67 -6.74 20.20
CA ASP A 236 -3.11 -7.93 19.56
C ASP A 236 -2.51 -7.57 18.17
N PHE A 237 -3.18 -6.68 17.42
CA PHE A 237 -2.69 -6.20 16.13
C PHE A 237 -1.33 -5.47 16.24
N MET A 238 -1.19 -4.59 17.20
CA MET A 238 0.09 -3.91 17.46
C MET A 238 1.16 -4.88 17.94
N ALA A 239 0.77 -5.85 18.80
CA ALA A 239 1.68 -6.89 19.26
C ALA A 239 2.20 -7.79 18.12
N LEU A 240 1.41 -8.03 17.06
CA LEU A 240 1.86 -8.73 15.86
C LEU A 240 3.04 -8.00 15.20
N ILE A 241 2.93 -6.69 15.00
CA ILE A 241 3.96 -5.86 14.36
C ILE A 241 5.24 -5.85 15.22
N ASP A 242 5.10 -5.59 16.50
CA ASP A 242 6.24 -5.54 17.43
C ASP A 242 6.95 -6.88 17.51
N ASN A 243 6.19 -7.95 17.69
CA ASN A 243 6.76 -9.31 17.79
C ASN A 243 7.43 -9.74 16.47
N ALA A 244 6.90 -9.31 15.32
CA ALA A 244 7.55 -9.58 14.04
C ALA A 244 8.94 -8.95 14.00
N VAL A 245 9.05 -7.65 14.26
CA VAL A 245 10.33 -6.95 14.26
C VAL A 245 11.27 -7.56 15.32
N ASP A 246 10.77 -7.86 16.53
CA ASP A 246 11.58 -8.46 17.60
C ASP A 246 12.13 -9.83 17.23
N LYS A 247 11.38 -10.64 16.50
CA LYS A 247 11.85 -11.94 15.98
C LYS A 247 12.68 -11.83 14.70
N GLY A 248 12.89 -10.63 14.18
CA GLY A 248 13.67 -10.38 12.98
C GLY A 248 12.89 -10.69 11.70
N TYR A 249 11.58 -10.51 11.70
CA TYR A 249 10.70 -10.53 10.54
C TYR A 249 10.21 -9.13 10.23
N THR A 250 10.06 -8.83 8.96
CA THR A 250 9.47 -7.58 8.49
C THR A 250 7.95 -7.72 8.33
N VAL A 251 7.28 -6.64 7.94
CA VAL A 251 5.82 -6.59 7.79
C VAL A 251 5.47 -5.86 6.49
N ALA A 252 4.66 -6.46 5.61
CA ALA A 252 4.02 -5.68 4.56
C ALA A 252 2.85 -4.91 5.17
N TRP A 253 2.81 -3.61 4.94
CA TRP A 253 1.87 -2.66 5.52
C TRP A 253 1.00 -2.03 4.44
N GLY A 254 -0.32 -2.02 4.62
CA GLY A 254 -1.30 -1.34 3.79
C GLY A 254 -2.14 -0.37 4.60
N GLY A 255 -2.34 0.84 4.11
CA GLY A 255 -3.11 1.83 4.82
C GLY A 255 -3.20 3.18 4.13
N ASP A 256 -3.73 4.14 4.86
CA ASP A 256 -3.97 5.50 4.44
C ASP A 256 -2.71 6.37 4.62
N VAL A 257 -2.37 7.12 3.58
CA VAL A 257 -1.28 8.10 3.56
C VAL A 257 -1.77 9.50 3.17
N SER A 258 -3.08 9.72 3.19
CA SER A 258 -3.72 10.99 2.80
C SER A 258 -3.69 12.05 3.89
N GLU A 259 -3.30 11.68 5.12
CA GLU A 259 -3.28 12.56 6.29
C GLU A 259 -2.33 13.75 6.16
N PRO A 260 -2.66 14.90 6.79
CA PRO A 260 -1.77 16.07 6.85
C PRO A 260 -0.41 15.78 7.49
N GLY A 261 -0.36 14.84 8.44
CA GLY A 261 0.86 14.44 9.13
C GLY A 261 1.70 13.40 8.38
N PHE A 262 1.21 12.85 7.26
CA PHE A 262 2.03 12.07 6.33
C PHE A 262 2.77 13.03 5.40
N THR A 263 4.01 13.32 5.74
CA THR A 263 4.81 14.34 5.08
C THR A 263 5.58 13.77 3.88
N ARG A 264 6.02 14.64 2.98
CA ARG A 264 6.85 14.23 1.83
C ARG A 264 8.33 14.02 2.18
N ASP A 265 8.73 14.44 3.36
CA ASP A 265 10.13 14.41 3.81
C ASP A 265 10.45 13.23 4.73
N GLY A 266 9.50 12.30 4.94
CA GLY A 266 9.78 11.03 5.61
C GLY A 266 9.24 10.91 7.04
N LEU A 267 8.25 11.72 7.41
CA LEU A 267 7.56 11.62 8.70
C LEU A 267 6.09 11.28 8.49
N ALA A 268 5.53 10.44 9.36
CA ALA A 268 4.10 10.18 9.45
C ALA A 268 3.64 10.18 10.91
N ILE A 269 2.84 11.17 11.28
CA ILE A 269 2.23 11.32 12.62
C ILE A 269 0.74 11.62 12.48
N LEU A 270 -0.05 11.16 13.43
CA LEU A 270 -1.49 11.38 13.43
C LEU A 270 -1.83 12.66 14.20
N ILE A 271 -1.88 13.78 13.49
CA ILE A 271 -2.00 15.11 14.07
C ILE A 271 -3.41 15.39 14.56
N ASP A 272 -3.55 15.87 15.80
CA ASP A 272 -4.79 16.44 16.33
C ASP A 272 -5.02 17.83 15.71
N MET A 273 -5.73 17.84 14.57
CA MET A 273 -6.01 19.09 13.84
C MET A 273 -6.96 20.02 14.60
N GLU A 274 -7.83 19.50 15.47
CA GLU A 274 -8.72 20.30 16.32
C GLU A 274 -7.91 21.03 17.38
N ALA A 275 -6.97 20.34 18.03
CA ALA A 275 -6.08 20.95 18.99
C ALA A 275 -5.20 22.05 18.35
N LEU A 276 -4.83 21.90 17.07
CA LEU A 276 -4.11 22.95 16.33
C LEU A 276 -5.02 24.13 15.95
N ALA A 277 -6.30 23.90 15.70
CA ALA A 277 -7.26 24.93 15.32
C ALA A 277 -7.71 25.80 16.48
N THR A 278 -7.50 25.38 17.72
CA THR A 278 -8.01 26.07 18.94
C THR A 278 -7.17 27.24 19.43
N SER A 279 -6.25 27.80 18.65
CA SER A 279 -5.68 29.13 18.96
C SER A 279 -6.64 30.25 18.55
N GLY A 280 -7.60 30.54 19.38
CA GLY A 280 -8.59 31.61 19.22
C GLY A 280 -10.00 31.14 18.88
N SER A 281 -11.03 31.69 19.51
CA SER A 281 -12.42 31.44 19.16
C SER A 281 -12.72 31.97 17.76
N ASP A 282 -13.75 31.45 17.09
CA ASP A 282 -14.21 31.97 15.78
C ASP A 282 -14.47 33.47 15.83
N GLN A 283 -14.90 33.97 16.98
CA GLN A 283 -15.12 35.40 17.24
C GLN A 283 -13.81 36.19 17.28
N GLU A 284 -12.74 35.65 17.88
CA GLU A 284 -11.42 36.28 17.92
C GLU A 284 -10.75 36.31 16.56
N ARG A 285 -10.92 35.26 15.78
CA ARG A 285 -10.49 35.19 14.36
C ARG A 285 -11.23 36.22 13.48
N TRP A 286 -12.53 36.43 13.77
CA TRP A 286 -13.37 37.35 12.99
C TRP A 286 -13.07 38.80 13.29
N VAL A 287 -12.65 39.15 14.54
CA VAL A 287 -12.39 40.51 15.00
C VAL A 287 -10.93 40.95 14.77
N GLY A 288 -10.08 40.08 14.23
CA GLY A 288 -8.68 40.43 13.89
C GLY A 288 -7.79 40.74 15.13
N LYS A 289 -8.16 40.23 16.29
CA LYS A 289 -7.43 40.39 17.56
C LYS A 289 -6.62 39.17 17.98
N ALA A 290 -6.38 38.21 17.07
CA ALA A 290 -5.40 37.18 17.34
C ALA A 290 -4.00 37.86 17.30
N GLU A 291 -3.43 38.17 18.44
CA GLU A 291 -1.99 38.39 18.54
C GLU A 291 -1.33 37.11 18.02
N GLU A 292 -0.56 37.25 16.93
CA GLU A 292 0.42 36.23 16.56
C GLU A 292 1.38 36.06 17.72
N LYS A 293 1.04 35.23 18.70
CA LYS A 293 2.07 34.70 19.58
C LYS A 293 3.05 33.98 18.67
N PRO A 294 4.37 34.35 18.75
CA PRO A 294 5.36 33.51 18.04
C PRO A 294 5.09 32.09 18.51
N ALA A 295 4.83 31.20 17.55
CA ALA A 295 4.64 29.79 17.83
C ALA A 295 5.90 29.34 18.57
N GLU A 296 5.89 29.36 19.92
CA GLU A 296 6.69 28.41 20.66
C GLU A 296 6.42 27.09 19.93
N LYS A 297 7.49 26.36 19.55
CA LYS A 297 7.42 25.06 18.94
C LYS A 297 6.51 24.17 19.79
N ALA A 298 5.20 24.36 19.65
CA ALA A 298 4.20 23.55 20.31
C ALA A 298 4.45 22.14 19.78
N SER A 299 4.82 21.24 20.64
CA SER A 299 4.89 19.83 20.30
C SER A 299 3.53 19.48 19.72
N VAL A 300 3.51 19.15 18.43
CA VAL A 300 2.25 18.79 17.76
C VAL A 300 1.70 17.58 18.49
N LYS A 301 0.49 17.74 19.05
CA LYS A 301 -0.17 16.66 19.77
C LYS A 301 -0.68 15.64 18.76
N GLU A 302 -0.37 14.38 18.99
CA GLU A 302 -0.97 13.28 18.25
C GLU A 302 -2.30 12.86 18.89
N ILE A 303 -3.19 12.35 18.04
CA ILE A 303 -4.42 11.68 18.47
C ILE A 303 -4.05 10.34 19.09
N GLU A 304 -4.57 10.05 20.29
CA GLU A 304 -4.49 8.73 20.88
C GLU A 304 -5.59 7.84 20.28
N VAL A 305 -5.18 6.76 19.62
CA VAL A 305 -6.10 5.91 18.86
C VAL A 305 -6.61 4.76 19.72
N THR A 306 -7.94 4.68 19.86
CA THR A 306 -8.66 3.54 20.43
C THR A 306 -9.17 2.60 19.35
N GLN A 307 -9.67 1.42 19.76
CA GLN A 307 -10.32 0.47 18.84
C GLN A 307 -11.54 1.07 18.16
N GLU A 308 -12.33 1.84 18.92
CA GLU A 308 -13.56 2.50 18.44
C GLU A 308 -13.20 3.58 17.41
N LEU A 309 -12.26 4.47 17.74
CA LEU A 309 -11.83 5.54 16.84
C LEU A 309 -11.26 4.98 15.52
N ARG A 310 -10.51 3.86 15.59
CA ARG A 310 -10.03 3.16 14.41
C ARG A 310 -11.18 2.63 13.54
N GLN A 311 -12.25 2.11 14.16
CA GLN A 311 -13.45 1.67 13.45
C GLN A 311 -14.16 2.85 12.79
N ASP A 312 -14.32 3.95 13.53
CA ASP A 312 -14.97 5.17 13.02
C ASP A 312 -14.24 5.69 11.78
N TYR A 313 -12.90 5.73 11.79
CA TYR A 313 -12.11 6.13 10.62
C TYR A 313 -12.37 5.28 9.37
N TYR A 314 -12.59 3.99 9.55
CA TYR A 314 -12.92 3.08 8.44
C TYR A 314 -14.35 3.31 7.93
N ASP A 315 -15.32 3.40 8.83
CA ASP A 315 -16.73 3.55 8.50
C ASP A 315 -17.03 4.92 7.89
N GLU A 316 -16.38 5.98 8.38
CA GLU A 316 -16.49 7.35 7.88
C GLU A 316 -15.68 7.62 6.61
N LYS A 317 -14.89 6.65 6.14
CA LYS A 317 -13.98 6.79 4.98
C LYS A 317 -12.92 7.88 5.17
N THR A 318 -12.50 8.11 6.41
CA THR A 318 -11.35 8.94 6.77
C THR A 318 -10.06 8.13 6.94
N SER A 319 -10.15 6.80 6.83
CA SER A 319 -9.05 5.90 6.52
C SER A 319 -9.39 5.13 5.25
N THR A 320 -8.59 5.33 4.21
CA THR A 320 -8.79 4.78 2.87
C THR A 320 -7.64 3.86 2.46
N ASP A 321 -7.89 3.01 1.46
CA ASP A 321 -6.89 2.10 0.91
C ASP A 321 -6.05 2.85 -0.14
N ASP A 322 -5.00 3.54 0.34
CA ASP A 322 -4.23 4.46 -0.49
C ASP A 322 -2.89 3.89 -0.92
N HIS A 323 -2.20 3.16 -0.02
CA HIS A 323 -0.80 2.86 -0.24
C HIS A 323 -0.30 1.63 0.50
N GLY A 324 0.58 0.88 -0.17
CA GLY A 324 1.32 -0.23 0.42
C GLY A 324 2.79 0.14 0.65
N MET A 325 3.33 -0.20 1.82
CA MET A 325 4.73 0.01 2.20
C MET A 325 5.31 -1.18 2.95
N HIS A 326 6.62 -1.17 3.23
CA HIS A 326 7.33 -2.25 3.89
C HIS A 326 7.90 -1.79 5.23
N LEU A 327 7.34 -2.26 6.35
CA LEU A 327 7.80 -1.97 7.71
C LEU A 327 8.91 -2.95 8.10
N TYR A 328 10.07 -2.40 8.53
CA TYR A 328 11.26 -3.21 8.75
C TYR A 328 12.05 -2.87 10.02
N GLY A 329 11.55 -1.94 10.84
CA GLY A 329 12.27 -1.57 12.04
C GLY A 329 11.48 -0.73 13.02
N ILE A 330 12.11 -0.43 14.16
CA ILE A 330 11.59 0.38 15.25
C ILE A 330 12.63 1.43 15.64
N ALA A 331 12.18 2.67 15.86
CA ALA A 331 12.97 3.78 16.37
C ALA A 331 12.25 4.51 17.49
N LYS A 332 12.96 5.42 18.14
CA LYS A 332 12.38 6.39 19.09
C LYS A 332 12.83 7.79 18.71
N ASP A 333 11.94 8.75 18.88
CA ASP A 333 12.29 10.17 18.75
C ASP A 333 13.07 10.68 19.98
N GLN A 334 13.42 11.97 19.99
CA GLN A 334 14.14 12.64 21.09
C GLN A 334 13.37 12.66 22.42
N ASN A 335 12.07 12.39 22.39
CA ASN A 335 11.20 12.33 23.57
C ASN A 335 10.96 10.89 24.06
N GLY A 336 11.48 9.88 23.32
CA GLY A 336 11.28 8.49 23.61
C GLY A 336 10.00 7.90 22.99
N THR A 337 9.25 8.67 22.20
CA THR A 337 8.07 8.20 21.48
C THR A 337 8.46 7.16 20.43
N LYS A 338 7.68 6.10 20.32
CA LYS A 338 7.94 4.98 19.41
C LYS A 338 7.50 5.31 18.00
N TYR A 339 8.38 4.95 17.05
CA TYR A 339 8.15 5.02 15.61
C TYR A 339 8.52 3.70 14.94
N TYR A 340 7.92 3.43 13.81
CA TYR A 340 8.30 2.35 12.92
C TYR A 340 9.09 2.89 11.72
N LEU A 341 10.11 2.15 11.32
CA LEU A 341 10.85 2.41 10.07
C LEU A 341 10.14 1.73 8.92
N ILE A 342 9.73 2.50 7.93
CA ILE A 342 8.94 2.04 6.80
C ILE A 342 9.60 2.44 5.49
N LYS A 343 9.92 1.45 4.66
CA LYS A 343 10.43 1.62 3.32
C LYS A 343 9.28 1.94 2.36
N ASN A 344 9.40 3.06 1.66
CA ASN A 344 8.47 3.47 0.61
C ASN A 344 9.03 3.13 -0.78
N SER A 345 8.16 3.21 -1.79
CA SER A 345 8.45 2.93 -3.21
C SER A 345 8.41 4.18 -4.10
N TRP A 346 8.82 5.34 -3.56
CA TRP A 346 8.85 6.62 -4.31
C TRP A 346 10.28 7.09 -4.64
N GLY A 347 11.24 6.16 -4.67
CA GLY A 347 12.66 6.46 -4.84
C GLY A 347 13.29 7.05 -3.58
N GLU A 348 14.58 7.33 -3.63
CA GLU A 348 15.36 7.93 -2.54
C GLU A 348 15.01 9.41 -2.36
N THR A 349 13.79 9.69 -1.92
CA THR A 349 13.24 11.04 -1.67
C THR A 349 13.17 11.35 -0.18
N GLY A 350 12.99 12.63 0.15
CA GLY A 350 12.83 13.11 1.54
C GLY A 350 14.13 13.14 2.33
N GLU A 351 14.03 13.48 3.61
CA GLU A 351 15.15 13.60 4.55
C GLU A 351 15.86 12.26 4.77
N TYR A 352 15.09 11.18 4.77
CA TYR A 352 15.58 9.83 5.07
C TYR A 352 15.65 8.92 3.83
N LYS A 353 15.82 9.51 2.64
CA LYS A 353 16.11 8.80 1.37
C LYS A 353 15.16 7.62 1.10
N GLY A 354 13.85 7.88 1.12
CA GLY A 354 12.83 6.88 0.82
C GLY A 354 12.36 6.05 2.02
N ILE A 355 12.82 6.39 3.22
CA ILE A 355 12.33 5.82 4.48
C ILE A 355 11.41 6.81 5.18
N TRP A 356 10.35 6.31 5.78
CA TRP A 356 9.44 7.06 6.65
C TRP A 356 9.56 6.58 8.08
N TYR A 357 9.57 7.52 9.01
CA TYR A 357 9.35 7.27 10.44
C TYR A 357 7.88 7.50 10.73
N MET A 358 7.16 6.42 11.01
CA MET A 358 5.71 6.44 11.25
C MET A 358 5.42 6.20 12.72
N SER A 359 4.71 7.12 13.37
CA SER A 359 4.40 7.02 14.79
C SER A 359 3.50 5.81 15.08
N GLU A 360 3.54 5.32 16.31
CA GLU A 360 2.68 4.21 16.74
C GLU A 360 1.20 4.57 16.59
N ASN A 361 0.81 5.82 16.89
CA ASN A 361 -0.58 6.27 16.73
C ASN A 361 -1.01 6.31 15.25
N TYR A 362 -0.09 6.71 14.34
CA TYR A 362 -0.38 6.64 12.92
C TYR A 362 -0.64 5.21 12.47
N VAL A 363 0.21 4.28 12.87
CA VAL A 363 0.03 2.84 12.56
C VAL A 363 -1.28 2.31 13.17
N LYS A 364 -1.60 2.64 14.41
CA LYS A 364 -2.87 2.25 15.05
C LYS A 364 -4.09 2.75 14.29
N GLY A 365 -4.08 4.02 13.86
CA GLY A 365 -5.24 4.68 13.25
C GLY A 365 -5.39 4.38 11.76
N LYS A 366 -4.30 4.34 11.01
CA LYS A 366 -4.32 4.42 9.55
C LYS A 366 -3.89 3.14 8.82
N THR A 367 -3.53 2.07 9.54
CA THR A 367 -3.28 0.76 8.91
C THR A 367 -4.62 0.07 8.57
N LEU A 368 -4.80 -0.36 7.35
CA LEU A 368 -5.93 -1.21 6.98
C LEU A 368 -5.63 -2.67 7.30
N ASN A 369 -4.58 -3.22 6.71
CA ASN A 369 -4.14 -4.58 6.93
C ASN A 369 -2.60 -4.69 6.92
N ILE A 370 -2.12 -5.83 7.40
CA ILE A 370 -0.71 -6.21 7.34
C ILE A 370 -0.58 -7.65 6.86
N LEU A 371 0.59 -7.96 6.28
CA LEU A 371 0.99 -9.34 5.99
C LEU A 371 2.25 -9.66 6.80
N VAL A 372 2.24 -10.79 7.50
CA VAL A 372 3.36 -11.25 8.33
C VAL A 372 3.65 -12.73 8.11
N ASN A 373 4.87 -13.14 8.44
CA ASN A 373 5.22 -14.56 8.51
C ASN A 373 4.57 -15.20 9.77
N LYS A 374 3.96 -16.38 9.64
CA LYS A 374 3.31 -17.07 10.76
C LYS A 374 4.25 -17.31 11.96
N ASN A 375 5.55 -17.49 11.70
CA ASN A 375 6.54 -17.66 12.76
C ASN A 375 6.78 -16.37 13.57
N ALA A 376 6.37 -15.23 13.03
CA ALA A 376 6.38 -13.95 13.71
C ALA A 376 5.16 -13.75 14.63
N VAL A 377 4.09 -14.49 14.42
CA VAL A 377 2.84 -14.36 15.19
C VAL A 377 3.04 -14.84 16.63
N PRO A 378 2.56 -14.13 17.67
CA PRO A 378 2.50 -14.62 19.04
C PRO A 378 1.69 -15.93 19.13
N LYS A 379 2.20 -16.89 19.93
CA LYS A 379 1.59 -18.24 20.02
C LYS A 379 0.15 -18.24 20.54
N ASP A 380 -0.17 -17.33 21.42
CA ASP A 380 -1.52 -17.18 21.95
C ASP A 380 -2.51 -16.68 20.87
N ILE A 381 -2.07 -15.77 19.98
CA ILE A 381 -2.86 -15.31 18.83
C ILE A 381 -3.05 -16.47 17.84
N LEU A 382 -1.98 -17.22 17.49
CA LEU A 382 -2.12 -18.41 16.64
C LEU A 382 -3.16 -19.38 17.20
N LYS A 383 -3.11 -19.64 18.51
CA LYS A 383 -4.08 -20.52 19.17
C LYS A 383 -5.52 -19.99 19.08
N LYS A 384 -5.72 -18.68 19.29
CA LYS A 384 -7.05 -18.03 19.22
C LYS A 384 -7.66 -18.10 17.81
N ILE A 385 -6.83 -18.05 16.76
CA ILE A 385 -7.27 -18.19 15.36
C ILE A 385 -7.26 -19.65 14.85
N GLY A 386 -6.96 -20.62 15.72
CA GLY A 386 -7.00 -22.04 15.37
C GLY A 386 -5.81 -22.54 14.53
N LEU A 387 -4.74 -21.77 14.44
CA LEU A 387 -3.49 -22.17 13.77
C LEU A 387 -2.45 -22.71 14.80
N LYS A 388 -1.51 -23.51 14.29
CA LYS A 388 -0.43 -24.13 15.11
C LYS A 388 0.92 -23.54 14.75
#